data_54aba3e020c4b297e782e4a85a4c6dec
#
_entry.id   54aba3e020c4b297e782e4a85a4c6dec
#
_cell.length_a   1.000
_cell.length_b   1.000
_cell.length_c   1.000
_cell.angle_alpha   90.00
_cell.angle_beta   90.00
_cell.angle_gamma   90.00
#
_symmetry.space_group_name_H-M   'P 1'
#
loop_
_entity.id
_entity.type
_entity.pdbx_description
1 polymer ?
#
loop_
_entity_poly.entity_id
_entity_poly.type
_entity_poly.pdbx_seq_one_letter_code
_entity_poly.pdbx_strand_id
1 'polypeptide(L)'
;MNKETVILDRPSVKIFLDKHLELFTVRILPNSYYNQEGFDEFLNYFRNTWKVVNSNNEIYKLYIDIESSKENDLPLPAYMNLLKCITDINDLLKTNCHCICIYTLDAKKWQDVYNFITKLWNPKENRPIIFTDNESDKKLFLQSNRLITNDRAE
;
A
#
# COMPACT_ATOMS: atom_id res chain seq x y z
N MET A 1 23.68 3.94 -2.48
CA MET A 1 23.62 2.69 -1.70
C MET A 1 22.17 2.30 -1.43
N ASN A 2 21.81 1.12 -1.81
CA ASN A 2 20.45 0.64 -1.59
C ASN A 2 20.26 0.23 -0.14
N LYS A 3 19.21 0.72 0.49
CA LYS A 3 18.89 0.42 1.87
C LYS A 3 17.58 -0.33 2.01
N GLU A 4 17.18 -1.00 0.94
CA GLU A 4 15.93 -1.74 0.95
C GLU A 4 16.05 -3.00 1.80
N THR A 5 15.08 -3.19 2.67
CA THR A 5 14.98 -4.36 3.53
C THR A 5 13.80 -5.21 3.06
N VAL A 6 14.05 -6.49 2.84
CA VAL A 6 12.99 -7.42 2.45
C VAL A 6 12.29 -7.93 3.71
N ILE A 7 11.00 -7.64 3.83
CA ILE A 7 10.18 -8.08 4.96
C ILE A 7 9.49 -9.40 4.64
N LEU A 8 8.99 -9.52 3.42
CA LEU A 8 8.29 -10.74 2.98
C LEU A 8 8.61 -10.96 1.51
N ASP A 9 8.98 -12.18 1.15
CA ASP A 9 9.28 -12.53 -0.23
C ASP A 9 8.62 -13.88 -0.54
N ARG A 10 7.43 -13.81 -1.16
CA ARG A 10 6.68 -14.98 -1.58
C ARG A 10 6.40 -14.85 -3.08
N PRO A 11 6.08 -15.94 -3.76
CA PRO A 11 5.80 -15.85 -5.21
C PRO A 11 4.68 -14.88 -5.56
N SER A 12 3.66 -14.77 -4.72
CA SER A 12 2.51 -13.93 -5.03
C SER A 12 2.52 -12.56 -4.36
N VAL A 13 3.29 -12.37 -3.31
CA VAL A 13 3.30 -11.09 -2.58
C VAL A 13 4.69 -10.82 -2.02
N LYS A 14 5.06 -9.54 -2.01
CA LYS A 14 6.35 -9.11 -1.48
C LYS A 14 6.18 -7.80 -0.72
N ILE A 15 6.96 -7.63 0.34
CA ILE A 15 6.98 -6.39 1.12
C ILE A 15 8.43 -5.95 1.29
N PHE A 16 8.69 -4.69 0.95
CA PHE A 16 10.04 -4.10 1.07
C PHE A 16 9.96 -2.77 1.81
N LEU A 17 10.99 -2.47 2.59
CA LEU A 17 11.15 -1.16 3.21
C LEU A 17 12.43 -0.53 2.70
N ASP A 18 12.35 0.72 2.28
CA ASP A 18 13.50 1.50 1.88
C ASP A 18 13.52 2.76 2.73
N LYS A 19 14.41 2.77 3.73
CA LYS A 19 14.49 3.91 4.65
C LYS A 19 15.01 5.16 3.98
N HIS A 20 15.86 4.99 3.00
CA HIS A 20 16.43 6.14 2.29
C HIS A 20 15.36 6.88 1.50
N LEU A 21 14.49 6.15 0.83
CA LEU A 21 13.40 6.74 0.04
C LEU A 21 12.14 6.94 0.88
N GLU A 22 12.14 6.45 2.11
CA GLU A 22 10.96 6.49 2.99
C GLU A 22 9.77 5.81 2.34
N LEU A 23 10.03 4.65 1.74
CA LEU A 23 9.05 3.95 0.93
C LEU A 23 8.80 2.55 1.47
N PHE A 24 7.53 2.29 1.76
CA PHE A 24 7.03 0.98 2.14
C PHE A 24 6.35 0.41 0.90
N THR A 25 6.99 -0.55 0.26
CA THR A 25 6.50 -1.10 -1.01
C THR A 25 5.88 -2.46 -0.80
N VAL A 26 4.67 -2.62 -1.33
CA VAL A 26 3.98 -3.91 -1.39
C VAL A 26 3.79 -4.24 -2.86
N ARG A 27 4.23 -5.44 -3.26
CA ARG A 27 3.99 -5.93 -4.62
C ARG A 27 3.10 -7.15 -4.54
N ILE A 28 2.03 -7.10 -5.28
CA ILE A 28 1.07 -8.20 -5.35
C ILE A 28 1.06 -8.73 -6.78
N LEU A 29 1.39 -10.03 -6.91
CA LEU A 29 1.49 -10.70 -8.19
C LEU A 29 0.33 -11.68 -8.28
N PRO A 30 -0.76 -11.29 -8.92
CA PRO A 30 -1.96 -12.14 -9.00
C PRO A 30 -1.76 -13.31 -9.93
N ASN A 31 -2.84 -13.90 -10.33
CA ASN A 31 -2.98 -15.01 -11.25
C ASN A 31 -2.71 -16.38 -10.59
N SER A 32 -1.95 -17.26 -11.22
CA SER A 32 -1.80 -18.62 -10.76
C SER A 32 -1.15 -18.76 -9.37
N TYR A 33 -0.52 -17.69 -8.89
CA TYR A 33 0.14 -17.72 -7.59
C TYR A 33 -0.78 -17.33 -6.43
N TYR A 34 -1.95 -16.78 -6.74
CA TYR A 34 -2.86 -16.36 -5.68
C TYR A 34 -3.45 -17.56 -4.94
N ASN A 35 -3.46 -17.51 -3.61
CA ASN A 35 -4.26 -18.39 -2.78
C ASN A 35 -4.62 -17.67 -1.51
N GLN A 36 -5.75 -18.05 -0.92
CA GLN A 36 -6.31 -17.38 0.25
C GLN A 36 -5.35 -17.41 1.43
N GLU A 37 -4.76 -18.57 1.68
CA GLU A 37 -3.87 -18.74 2.82
C GLU A 37 -2.63 -17.86 2.71
N GLY A 38 -2.03 -17.82 1.53
CA GLY A 38 -0.86 -16.97 1.29
C GLY A 38 -1.20 -15.51 1.40
N PHE A 39 -2.39 -15.13 0.97
CA PHE A 39 -2.79 -13.74 1.06
C PHE A 39 -3.08 -13.33 2.51
N ASP A 40 -3.66 -14.23 3.29
CA ASP A 40 -3.87 -13.98 4.72
C ASP A 40 -2.54 -13.83 5.45
N GLU A 41 -1.55 -14.63 5.09
CA GLU A 41 -0.19 -14.51 5.63
C GLU A 41 0.37 -13.11 5.32
N PHE A 42 0.21 -12.68 4.06
CA PHE A 42 0.65 -11.37 3.64
C PHE A 42 0.01 -10.26 4.48
N LEU A 43 -1.29 -10.33 4.69
CA LEU A 43 -1.98 -9.30 5.47
C LEU A 43 -1.48 -9.24 6.91
N ASN A 44 -1.16 -10.40 7.48
CA ASN A 44 -0.60 -10.44 8.82
C ASN A 44 0.79 -9.80 8.89
N TYR A 45 1.65 -10.08 7.89
CA TYR A 45 2.96 -9.42 7.81
C TYR A 45 2.80 -7.91 7.62
N PHE A 46 1.85 -7.52 6.80
CA PHE A 46 1.58 -6.11 6.55
C PHE A 46 1.20 -5.39 7.84
N ARG A 47 0.26 -5.93 8.60
CA ARG A 47 -0.15 -5.34 9.87
C ARG A 47 1.01 -5.27 10.87
N ASN A 48 1.73 -6.37 11.00
CA ASN A 48 2.81 -6.45 11.98
C ASN A 48 3.94 -5.50 11.65
N THR A 49 4.23 -5.31 10.36
CA THR A 49 5.28 -4.40 9.94
C THR A 49 4.91 -2.96 10.30
N TRP A 50 3.65 -2.57 10.10
CA TRP A 50 3.22 -1.24 10.50
C TRP A 50 3.27 -1.04 12.00
N LYS A 51 3.04 -2.09 12.79
CA LYS A 51 3.21 -2.00 14.24
C LYS A 51 4.66 -1.75 14.62
N VAL A 52 5.59 -2.39 13.93
CA VAL A 52 7.02 -2.17 14.16
C VAL A 52 7.41 -0.75 13.74
N VAL A 53 6.92 -0.30 12.60
CA VAL A 53 7.16 1.07 12.12
C VAL A 53 6.68 2.07 13.17
N ASN A 54 5.50 1.85 13.73
CA ASN A 54 4.96 2.72 14.76
C ASN A 54 5.84 2.70 16.02
N SER A 55 6.28 1.52 16.44
CA SER A 55 7.13 1.39 17.62
C SER A 55 8.45 2.12 17.46
N ASN A 56 8.95 2.18 16.23
CA ASN A 56 10.21 2.84 15.92
C ASN A 56 10.06 4.32 15.59
N ASN A 57 8.83 4.84 15.61
CA ASN A 57 8.53 6.23 15.26
C ASN A 57 9.00 6.60 13.86
N GLU A 58 8.88 5.68 12.92
CA GLU A 58 9.26 5.91 11.53
C GLU A 58 8.04 6.30 10.72
N ILE A 59 8.28 7.02 9.62
CA ILE A 59 7.22 7.44 8.71
C ILE A 59 7.60 7.02 7.30
N TYR A 60 6.63 6.42 6.59
CA TYR A 60 6.84 5.95 5.23
C TYR A 60 5.70 6.37 4.33
N LYS A 61 5.99 6.44 3.04
CA LYS A 61 4.96 6.48 2.00
C LYS A 61 4.61 5.03 1.67
N LEU A 62 3.34 4.72 1.57
CA LEU A 62 2.90 3.36 1.23
C LEU A 62 2.63 3.28 -0.27
N TYR A 63 3.36 2.41 -0.94
CA TYR A 63 3.19 2.16 -2.36
C TYR A 63 2.79 0.71 -2.55
N ILE A 64 1.61 0.50 -3.12
CA ILE A 64 1.08 -0.84 -3.40
C ILE A 64 1.02 -1.02 -4.90
N ASP A 65 1.84 -1.93 -5.40
CA ASP A 65 1.91 -2.25 -6.82
C ASP A 65 1.19 -3.58 -7.05
N ILE A 66 0.03 -3.51 -7.68
CA ILE A 66 -0.75 -4.71 -7.98
C ILE A 66 -0.55 -5.02 -9.45
N GLU A 67 0.35 -5.97 -9.71
CA GLU A 67 0.66 -6.39 -11.07
C GLU A 67 -0.45 -7.32 -11.55
N SER A 68 -1.29 -6.80 -12.41
CA SER A 68 -2.41 -7.56 -12.94
C SER A 68 -2.49 -7.38 -14.45
N SER A 69 -3.22 -8.26 -15.08
CA SER A 69 -3.53 -8.18 -16.50
C SER A 69 -5.02 -8.42 -16.66
N LYS A 70 -5.52 -8.23 -17.87
CA LYS A 70 -6.94 -8.46 -18.13
C LYS A 70 -7.36 -9.89 -17.77
N GLU A 71 -6.45 -10.82 -17.88
CA GLU A 71 -6.74 -12.24 -17.66
C GLU A 71 -6.44 -12.69 -16.23
N ASN A 72 -5.59 -11.97 -15.55
CA ASN A 72 -5.05 -12.40 -14.25
C ASN A 72 -5.12 -11.29 -13.23
N ASP A 73 -6.32 -10.76 -13.02
CA ASP A 73 -6.52 -9.75 -12.02
C ASP A 73 -6.68 -10.38 -10.64
N LEU A 74 -6.39 -9.61 -9.62
CA LEU A 74 -6.58 -10.06 -8.25
C LEU A 74 -8.09 -10.26 -7.99
N PRO A 75 -8.50 -11.36 -7.36
CA PRO A 75 -9.92 -11.57 -7.09
C PRO A 75 -10.51 -10.47 -6.22
N LEU A 76 -11.77 -10.13 -6.45
CA LEU A 76 -12.44 -9.10 -5.70
C LEU A 76 -12.35 -9.29 -4.19
N PRO A 77 -12.57 -10.50 -3.63
CA PRO A 77 -12.45 -10.67 -2.19
C PRO A 77 -11.06 -10.30 -1.65
N ALA A 78 -10.00 -10.55 -2.42
CA ALA A 78 -8.64 -10.20 -2.02
C ALA A 78 -8.48 -8.68 -1.95
N TYR A 79 -8.98 -7.95 -2.95
CA TYR A 79 -8.98 -6.50 -2.94
C TYR A 79 -9.73 -5.96 -1.72
N MET A 80 -10.92 -6.52 -1.46
CA MET A 80 -11.72 -6.07 -0.33
C MET A 80 -11.00 -6.31 0.99
N ASN A 81 -10.37 -7.47 1.12
CA ASN A 81 -9.62 -7.79 2.33
C ASN A 81 -8.42 -6.86 2.51
N LEU A 82 -7.73 -6.52 1.43
CA LEU A 82 -6.61 -5.59 1.49
C LEU A 82 -7.09 -4.21 1.93
N LEU A 83 -8.15 -3.70 1.31
CA LEU A 83 -8.67 -2.38 1.64
C LEU A 83 -9.22 -2.35 3.07
N LYS A 84 -9.88 -3.43 3.48
CA LYS A 84 -10.35 -3.54 4.86
C LYS A 84 -9.19 -3.54 5.84
N CYS A 85 -8.12 -4.25 5.51
CA CYS A 85 -6.92 -4.27 6.35
C CYS A 85 -6.35 -2.87 6.52
N ILE A 86 -6.28 -2.11 5.42
CA ILE A 86 -5.79 -0.73 5.47
C ILE A 86 -6.68 0.12 6.39
N THR A 87 -7.99 -0.03 6.30
CA THR A 87 -8.89 0.73 7.18
C THR A 87 -8.80 0.27 8.62
N ASP A 88 -8.60 -1.03 8.86
CA ASP A 88 -8.51 -1.57 10.21
C ASP A 88 -7.27 -1.05 10.96
N ILE A 89 -6.18 -0.79 10.25
CA ILE A 89 -4.96 -0.27 10.89
C ILE A 89 -4.82 1.23 10.71
N ASN A 90 -5.92 1.91 10.44
CA ASN A 90 -5.89 3.34 10.17
C ASN A 90 -5.21 4.15 11.27
N ASP A 91 -5.37 3.74 12.54
CA ASP A 91 -4.73 4.45 13.65
C ASP A 91 -3.20 4.44 13.53
N LEU A 92 -2.63 3.32 13.10
CA LEU A 92 -1.20 3.24 12.87
C LEU A 92 -0.80 4.07 11.64
N LEU A 93 -1.59 3.97 10.58
CA LEU A 93 -1.29 4.70 9.34
C LEU A 93 -1.40 6.20 9.52
N LYS A 94 -2.31 6.67 10.36
CA LYS A 94 -2.45 8.10 10.65
C LYS A 94 -1.14 8.73 11.08
N THR A 95 -0.40 8.02 11.90
CA THR A 95 0.84 8.55 12.47
C THR A 95 2.06 8.26 11.61
N ASN A 96 2.08 7.10 10.96
CA ASN A 96 3.30 6.57 10.37
C ASN A 96 3.27 6.48 8.84
N CYS A 97 2.15 6.79 8.22
CA CYS A 97 2.02 6.74 6.76
C CYS A 97 1.68 8.12 6.22
N HIS A 98 2.56 8.64 5.37
CA HIS A 98 2.40 9.99 4.85
C HIS A 98 1.38 10.05 3.70
N CYS A 99 1.41 9.08 2.83
CA CYS A 99 0.48 9.00 1.71
C CYS A 99 0.39 7.55 1.22
N ILE A 100 -0.64 7.26 0.43
CA ILE A 100 -0.86 5.90 -0.09
C ILE A 100 -1.04 5.99 -1.60
N CYS A 101 -0.24 5.23 -2.33
CA CYS A 101 -0.36 5.13 -3.78
C CYS A 101 -0.62 3.67 -4.15
N ILE A 102 -1.75 3.42 -4.80
CA ILE A 102 -2.10 2.07 -5.25
C ILE A 102 -2.07 2.07 -6.79
N TYR A 103 -1.09 1.36 -7.32
CA TYR A 103 -0.88 1.26 -8.75
C TYR A 103 -1.51 -0.04 -9.24
N THR A 104 -2.53 0.06 -10.07
CA THR A 104 -3.29 -1.11 -10.50
C THR A 104 -3.91 -0.86 -11.87
N LEU A 105 -4.13 -1.92 -12.62
CA LEU A 105 -4.63 -1.84 -14.00
C LEU A 105 -5.99 -1.16 -14.10
N ASP A 106 -6.89 -1.44 -13.19
CA ASP A 106 -8.26 -0.91 -13.25
C ASP A 106 -8.47 0.08 -12.11
N ALA A 107 -7.69 1.14 -12.14
CA ALA A 107 -7.61 2.08 -11.04
C ALA A 107 -8.94 2.70 -10.66
N LYS A 108 -9.74 3.11 -11.66
CA LYS A 108 -11.02 3.77 -11.36
C LYS A 108 -11.98 2.83 -10.67
N LYS A 109 -12.03 1.58 -11.09
CA LYS A 109 -12.89 0.57 -10.47
C LYS A 109 -12.54 0.41 -9.00
N TRP A 110 -11.26 0.30 -8.70
CA TRP A 110 -10.82 0.07 -7.32
C TRP A 110 -10.93 1.33 -6.47
N GLN A 111 -10.79 2.49 -7.10
CA GLN A 111 -11.10 3.76 -6.42
C GLN A 111 -12.56 3.76 -5.95
N ASP A 112 -13.47 3.33 -6.81
CA ASP A 112 -14.89 3.29 -6.48
C ASP A 112 -15.18 2.27 -5.38
N VAL A 113 -14.51 1.11 -5.43
CA VAL A 113 -14.64 0.09 -4.39
C VAL A 113 -14.16 0.65 -3.05
N TYR A 114 -13.03 1.33 -3.05
CA TYR A 114 -12.48 1.92 -1.84
C TYR A 114 -13.46 2.96 -1.25
N ASN A 115 -14.00 3.82 -2.11
CA ASN A 115 -14.94 4.83 -1.66
C ASN A 115 -16.19 4.20 -1.03
N PHE A 116 -16.67 3.11 -1.62
CA PHE A 116 -17.82 2.38 -1.08
C PHE A 116 -17.49 1.78 0.29
N ILE A 117 -16.33 1.16 0.42
CA ILE A 117 -15.90 0.53 1.66
C ILE A 117 -15.75 1.58 2.77
N THR A 118 -15.16 2.72 2.45
CA THR A 118 -14.98 3.76 3.46
C THR A 118 -16.30 4.35 3.93
N LYS A 119 -17.32 4.35 3.09
CA LYS A 119 -18.65 4.77 3.52
C LYS A 119 -19.23 3.80 4.54
N LEU A 120 -18.99 2.49 4.36
CA LEU A 120 -19.49 1.48 5.26
C LEU A 120 -18.82 1.52 6.63
N TRP A 121 -17.49 1.70 6.62
CA TRP A 121 -16.71 1.65 7.86
C TRP A 121 -16.31 3.02 8.39
N ASN A 122 -16.63 4.05 7.63
CA ASN A 122 -16.45 5.45 8.03
C ASN A 122 -15.07 5.76 8.64
N PRO A 123 -13.97 5.33 8.03
CA PRO A 123 -12.65 5.73 8.52
C PRO A 123 -12.44 7.21 8.19
N LYS A 124 -11.78 7.92 9.08
CA LYS A 124 -11.44 9.31 8.81
C LYS A 124 -10.05 9.34 8.20
N GLU A 125 -10.00 9.39 6.89
CA GLU A 125 -8.74 9.37 6.16
C GLU A 125 -8.29 10.80 5.88
N ASN A 126 -7.17 11.18 6.44
CA ASN A 126 -6.65 12.54 6.29
C ASN A 126 -5.42 12.60 5.41
N ARG A 127 -4.88 11.48 5.00
CA ARG A 127 -3.68 11.48 4.16
C ARG A 127 -4.07 11.34 2.70
N PRO A 128 -3.23 11.86 1.80
CA PRO A 128 -3.48 11.69 0.37
C PRO A 128 -3.45 10.22 -0.02
N ILE A 129 -4.41 9.81 -0.85
CA ILE A 129 -4.46 8.46 -1.39
C ILE A 129 -4.86 8.56 -2.86
N ILE A 130 -4.20 7.77 -3.71
CA ILE A 130 -4.51 7.74 -5.13
C ILE A 130 -4.52 6.30 -5.63
N PHE A 131 -5.44 6.02 -6.55
CA PHE A 131 -5.44 4.79 -7.34
C PHE A 131 -5.12 5.21 -8.77
N THR A 132 -4.09 4.61 -9.36
CA THR A 132 -3.69 5.00 -10.70
C THR A 132 -3.15 3.82 -11.49
N ASP A 133 -3.30 3.87 -12.81
CA ASP A 133 -2.68 2.94 -13.73
C ASP A 133 -1.64 3.67 -14.61
N ASN A 134 -1.31 4.89 -14.27
CA ASN A 134 -0.41 5.73 -15.05
C ASN A 134 0.91 5.92 -14.31
N GLU A 135 2.01 5.52 -14.97
CA GLU A 135 3.34 5.59 -14.37
C GLU A 135 3.75 7.00 -13.99
N SER A 136 3.42 7.97 -14.85
CA SER A 136 3.76 9.37 -14.58
C SER A 136 3.01 9.92 -13.39
N ASP A 137 1.73 9.59 -13.28
CA ASP A 137 0.91 10.03 -12.15
C ASP A 137 1.42 9.43 -10.85
N LYS A 138 1.82 8.15 -10.88
CA LYS A 138 2.39 7.49 -9.73
C LYS A 138 3.64 8.23 -9.25
N LYS A 139 4.55 8.51 -10.17
CA LYS A 139 5.80 9.19 -9.81
C LYS A 139 5.55 10.58 -9.28
N LEU A 140 4.67 11.33 -9.91
CA LEU A 140 4.35 12.68 -9.46
C LEU A 140 3.73 12.66 -8.07
N PHE A 141 2.81 11.71 -7.83
CA PHE A 141 2.15 11.62 -6.54
C PHE A 141 3.16 11.32 -5.43
N LEU A 142 4.03 10.34 -5.65
CA LEU A 142 5.02 9.96 -4.64
C LEU A 142 6.04 11.06 -4.39
N GLN A 143 6.39 11.83 -5.43
CA GLN A 143 7.29 12.97 -5.27
C GLN A 143 6.63 14.14 -4.57
N SER A 144 5.38 14.44 -4.95
CA SER A 144 4.67 15.59 -4.41
C SER A 144 4.30 15.41 -2.94
N ASN A 145 4.13 14.18 -2.50
CA ASN A 145 3.74 13.88 -1.12
C ASN A 145 4.95 13.47 -0.30
N ARG A 146 6.00 14.27 -0.37
CA ARG A 146 7.20 14.04 0.41
C ARG A 146 6.94 14.39 1.87
N LEU A 147 7.75 13.83 2.75
CA LEU A 147 7.63 14.14 4.15
C LEU A 147 7.90 15.62 4.38
N ILE A 148 7.20 16.19 5.34
CA ILE A 148 7.34 17.60 5.65
C ILE A 148 8.77 17.98 6.02
N THR A 149 9.46 17.10 6.72
CA THR A 149 10.85 17.35 7.09
C THR A 149 11.73 17.57 5.87
N ASN A 150 11.47 16.86 4.77
CA ASN A 150 12.21 17.04 3.53
C ASN A 150 11.90 18.41 2.91
N ASP A 151 10.65 18.81 2.97
CA ASP A 151 10.23 20.10 2.43
C ASP A 151 10.88 21.24 3.17
N ARG A 152 11.06 21.10 4.46
CA ARG A 152 11.66 22.15 5.27
C ARG A 152 13.15 22.27 5.11
N ALA A 153 13.76 21.29 4.48
CA ALA A 153 15.19 21.35 4.20
C ALA A 153 15.53 22.41 3.16
N GLU A 154 14.54 22.90 2.47
CA GLU A 154 14.71 23.92 1.45
C GLU A 154 15.12 25.25 2.02
#